data_2720a2445664d2211a8c765f84eb3145
#
_entry.id   2720a2445664d2211a8c765f84eb3145
#
_cell.length_a   1.000
_cell.length_b   1.000
_cell.length_c   1.000
_cell.angle_alpha   90.00
_cell.angle_beta   90.00
_cell.angle_gamma   90.00
#
_symmetry.space_group_name_H-M   'P 1'
#
loop_
_entity.id
_entity.type
_entity.pdbx_description
1 polymer ?
#
loop_
_entity_poly.entity_id
_entity_poly.type
_entity_poly.pdbx_seq_one_letter_code
_entity_poly.pdbx_strand_id
1 'polypeptide(L)'
;NINRGVRVVRKDLQLKGEIPVYQNSLMPLGYFNKSNCPKESVYVISAGAAGDIGYSQIPFWAADDCLFFENLQGLQQKFIYYYLCSRYKFIKAQVRRASVPRLSRTVIENMTIPVPPLPIQREIVRILDSFTSLEAELEAELEAELEARRKQYEYYRDQLLSFKHLSGGGRDEVEWKTLGEVGTFKRGKYFQK
;
A
#
# COMPACT_ATOMS: atom_id res chain seq x y z
N ASN A 1 -16.12 -3.75 21.64
CA ASN A 1 -14.86 -3.58 22.38
C ASN A 1 -13.70 -3.39 21.39
N ILE A 2 -12.75 -2.51 21.77
CA ILE A 2 -11.48 -2.36 21.05
C ILE A 2 -10.41 -3.07 21.88
N ASN A 3 -9.73 -4.03 21.29
CA ASN A 3 -8.73 -4.81 21.96
C ASN A 3 -7.33 -4.55 21.35
N ARG A 4 -6.33 -4.77 22.17
CA ARG A 4 -4.93 -4.76 21.74
C ARG A 4 -4.49 -6.18 21.39
N GLY A 5 -3.75 -6.33 20.33
CA GLY A 5 -3.22 -7.62 19.94
C GLY A 5 -2.16 -8.16 20.90
N VAL A 6 -1.74 -9.38 20.65
CA VAL A 6 -0.81 -10.14 21.51
C VAL A 6 0.51 -10.32 20.80
N ARG A 7 1.60 -9.96 21.49
CA ARG A 7 2.96 -10.05 20.96
C ARG A 7 3.31 -11.46 20.49
N VAL A 8 3.92 -11.55 19.31
CA VAL A 8 4.52 -12.77 18.77
C VAL A 8 6.03 -12.61 18.76
N VAL A 9 6.73 -13.66 19.11
CA VAL A 9 8.20 -13.67 19.05
C VAL A 9 8.65 -13.99 17.64
N ARG A 10 9.58 -13.20 17.09
CA ARG A 10 10.04 -13.33 15.69
C ARG A 10 10.50 -14.75 15.31
N LYS A 11 11.09 -15.50 16.26
CA LYS A 11 11.53 -16.88 16.03
C LYS A 11 10.40 -17.86 15.73
N ASP A 12 9.16 -17.51 16.11
CA ASP A 12 7.98 -18.34 15.91
C ASP A 12 7.26 -18.01 14.58
N LEU A 13 7.73 -16.97 13.86
CA LEU A 13 7.19 -16.56 12.59
C LEU A 13 7.79 -17.38 11.44
N GLN A 14 6.93 -17.70 10.48
CA GLN A 14 7.30 -18.34 9.22
C GLN A 14 7.37 -17.29 8.10
N LEU A 15 8.23 -17.54 7.09
CA LEU A 15 8.33 -16.66 5.91
C LEU A 15 7.10 -16.78 4.98
N LYS A 16 6.43 -17.93 4.99
CA LYS A 16 5.22 -18.21 4.22
C LYS A 16 4.23 -18.96 5.10
N GLY A 17 2.94 -18.73 4.90
CA GLY A 17 1.86 -19.39 5.65
C GLY A 17 0.52 -18.78 5.31
N GLU A 18 -0.53 -19.28 5.94
CA GLU A 18 -1.91 -18.86 5.68
C GLU A 18 -2.37 -17.73 6.61
N ILE A 19 -1.79 -17.61 7.80
CA ILE A 19 -2.21 -16.64 8.82
C ILE A 19 -1.18 -15.51 8.92
N PRO A 20 -1.42 -14.35 8.30
CA PRO A 20 -0.52 -13.22 8.38
C PRO A 20 -0.50 -12.63 9.80
N VAL A 21 0.66 -12.12 10.20
CA VAL A 21 0.85 -11.41 11.46
C VAL A 21 1.03 -9.92 11.17
N TYR A 22 0.10 -9.10 11.62
CA TYR A 22 0.21 -7.64 11.52
C TYR A 22 0.70 -7.06 12.86
N GLN A 23 1.66 -6.15 12.79
CA GLN A 23 2.21 -5.49 13.98
C GLN A 23 2.27 -3.98 13.81
N ASN A 24 3.27 -3.48 13.14
CA ASN A 24 3.60 -2.06 13.07
C ASN A 24 3.40 -1.44 11.66
N SER A 25 2.83 -2.19 10.74
CA SER A 25 2.48 -1.78 9.37
C SER A 25 1.34 -2.62 8.82
N LEU A 26 0.76 -2.21 7.68
CA LEU A 26 -0.22 -3.01 6.94
C LEU A 26 0.42 -4.18 6.16
N MET A 27 1.75 -4.22 6.06
CA MET A 27 2.47 -5.36 5.51
C MET A 27 2.67 -6.42 6.60
N PRO A 28 2.42 -7.70 6.31
CA PRO A 28 2.65 -8.76 7.29
C PRO A 28 4.12 -8.81 7.74
N LEU A 29 4.34 -8.91 9.04
CA LEU A 29 5.66 -9.16 9.63
C LEU A 29 6.19 -10.56 9.31
N GLY A 30 5.30 -11.49 9.05
CA GLY A 30 5.50 -12.89 8.76
C GLY A 30 4.19 -13.63 8.91
N TYR A 31 4.26 -14.95 9.00
CA TYR A 31 3.08 -15.80 9.12
C TYR A 31 3.14 -16.65 10.39
N PHE A 32 1.98 -17.02 10.89
CA PHE A 32 1.85 -17.81 12.11
C PHE A 32 0.87 -18.97 11.89
N ASN A 33 0.87 -19.92 12.80
CA ASN A 33 0.00 -21.11 12.74
C ASN A 33 -1.32 -20.95 13.50
N LYS A 34 -1.56 -19.77 14.10
CA LYS A 34 -2.75 -19.43 14.87
C LYS A 34 -3.24 -18.05 14.51
N SER A 35 -4.53 -17.82 14.68
CA SER A 35 -5.14 -16.49 14.57
C SER A 35 -5.73 -16.08 15.92
N ASN A 36 -5.72 -14.79 16.21
CA ASN A 36 -6.46 -14.16 17.30
C ASN A 36 -7.54 -13.20 16.80
N CYS A 37 -7.63 -13.00 15.48
CA CYS A 37 -8.68 -12.23 14.84
C CYS A 37 -9.33 -13.08 13.74
N PRO A 38 -10.68 -13.09 13.64
CA PRO A 38 -11.38 -13.78 12.57
C PRO A 38 -11.18 -13.07 11.22
N LYS A 39 -11.58 -13.75 10.14
CA LYS A 39 -11.69 -13.12 8.82
C LYS A 39 -12.67 -11.94 8.85
N GLU A 40 -12.58 -11.09 7.82
CA GLU A 40 -13.43 -9.92 7.65
C GLU A 40 -13.38 -8.95 8.84
N SER A 41 -12.18 -8.74 9.38
CA SER A 41 -11.97 -7.88 10.55
C SER A 41 -11.13 -6.65 10.21
N VAL A 42 -11.57 -5.50 10.75
CA VAL A 42 -10.83 -4.24 10.69
C VAL A 42 -9.83 -4.16 11.85
N TYR A 43 -8.68 -3.57 11.58
CA TYR A 43 -7.66 -3.29 12.58
C TYR A 43 -6.99 -1.93 12.32
N VAL A 44 -6.37 -1.38 13.35
CA VAL A 44 -5.66 -0.09 13.29
C VAL A 44 -4.27 -0.28 13.87
N ILE A 45 -3.25 0.21 13.19
CA ILE A 45 -1.88 0.19 13.67
C ILE A 45 -1.70 1.29 14.73
N SER A 46 -1.24 0.92 15.91
CA SER A 46 -1.07 1.84 17.05
C SER A 46 0.38 2.31 17.23
N ALA A 47 1.37 1.63 16.65
CA ALA A 47 2.77 2.06 16.69
C ALA A 47 3.50 1.74 15.38
N GLY A 48 4.50 2.52 15.02
CA GLY A 48 5.17 2.45 13.72
C GLY A 48 4.39 3.22 12.67
N ALA A 49 3.72 2.54 11.75
CA ALA A 49 2.75 3.16 10.82
C ALA A 49 1.44 3.54 11.56
N ALA A 50 1.58 4.19 12.73
CA ALA A 50 0.48 4.51 13.61
C ALA A 50 -0.63 5.29 12.90
N GLY A 51 -1.87 4.86 13.09
CA GLY A 51 -3.06 5.41 12.46
C GLY A 51 -3.39 4.81 11.09
N ASP A 52 -2.59 3.88 10.57
CA ASP A 52 -2.97 3.11 9.40
C ASP A 52 -4.07 2.13 9.74
N ILE A 53 -5.01 1.99 8.82
CA ILE A 53 -6.24 1.21 8.98
C ILE A 53 -6.19 0.07 7.98
N GLY A 54 -6.29 -1.15 8.48
CA GLY A 54 -6.31 -2.37 7.66
C GLY A 54 -7.64 -3.12 7.78
N TYR A 55 -7.94 -3.90 6.76
CA TYR A 55 -9.05 -4.85 6.74
C TYR A 55 -8.54 -6.18 6.18
N SER A 56 -8.72 -7.25 6.94
CA SER A 56 -8.29 -8.58 6.50
C SER A 56 -9.48 -9.44 6.12
N GLN A 57 -9.46 -9.98 4.91
CA GLN A 57 -10.47 -10.92 4.40
C GLN A 57 -10.25 -12.34 4.91
N ILE A 58 -9.09 -12.63 5.48
CA ILE A 58 -8.70 -13.93 6.03
C ILE A 58 -8.43 -13.80 7.54
N PRO A 59 -8.47 -14.90 8.32
CA PRO A 59 -8.03 -14.86 9.72
C PRO A 59 -6.59 -14.40 9.82
N PHE A 60 -6.27 -13.63 10.86
CA PHE A 60 -4.92 -13.10 11.06
C PHE A 60 -4.54 -13.05 12.54
N TRP A 61 -3.28 -12.80 12.81
CA TRP A 61 -2.79 -12.51 14.15
C TRP A 61 -2.50 -11.02 14.29
N ALA A 62 -3.25 -10.35 15.15
CA ALA A 62 -2.95 -8.99 15.60
C ALA A 62 -1.87 -9.04 16.69
N ALA A 63 -0.71 -8.45 16.44
CA ALA A 63 0.34 -8.31 17.44
C ALA A 63 0.12 -7.05 18.29
N ASP A 64 1.02 -6.82 19.24
CA ASP A 64 0.88 -5.82 20.31
C ASP A 64 0.79 -4.36 19.86
N ASP A 65 1.14 -4.06 18.62
CA ASP A 65 0.97 -2.72 18.02
C ASP A 65 -0.27 -2.61 17.11
N CYS A 66 -1.17 -3.61 17.12
CA CYS A 66 -2.46 -3.59 16.45
C CYS A 66 -3.61 -3.42 17.46
N LEU A 67 -4.58 -2.60 17.09
CA LEU A 67 -5.88 -2.51 17.72
C LEU A 67 -6.92 -3.18 16.81
N PHE A 68 -7.79 -4.01 17.35
CA PHE A 68 -8.84 -4.68 16.60
C PHE A 68 -10.18 -4.64 17.35
N PHE A 69 -11.27 -4.92 16.66
CA PHE A 69 -12.62 -4.72 17.16
C PHE A 69 -13.32 -6.06 17.34
N GLU A 70 -13.90 -6.26 18.51
CA GLU A 70 -14.71 -7.44 18.85
C GLU A 70 -16.06 -7.05 19.40
N ASN A 71 -17.00 -8.00 19.38
CA ASN A 71 -18.33 -7.88 19.98
C ASN A 71 -19.04 -6.58 19.54
N LEU A 72 -19.07 -6.35 18.25
CA LEU A 72 -19.74 -5.19 17.65
C LEU A 72 -21.25 -5.43 17.67
N GLN A 73 -21.96 -4.57 18.42
CA GLN A 73 -23.42 -4.61 18.45
C GLN A 73 -23.97 -3.65 17.38
N GLY A 74 -24.67 -4.22 16.38
CA GLY A 74 -25.31 -3.42 15.33
C GLY A 74 -24.37 -2.74 14.35
N LEU A 75 -23.07 -3.08 14.34
CA LEU A 75 -22.06 -2.55 13.43
C LEU A 75 -21.34 -3.66 12.67
N GLN A 76 -21.18 -3.45 11.37
CA GLN A 76 -20.42 -4.31 10.49
C GLN A 76 -18.92 -3.91 10.48
N GLN A 77 -18.01 -4.88 10.53
CA GLN A 77 -16.55 -4.66 10.49
C GLN A 77 -16.12 -3.81 9.28
N LYS A 78 -16.65 -4.13 8.10
CA LYS A 78 -16.29 -3.43 6.86
C LYS A 78 -16.87 -2.02 6.79
N PHE A 79 -18.04 -1.78 7.38
CA PHE A 79 -18.58 -0.44 7.55
C PHE A 79 -17.69 0.42 8.45
N ILE A 80 -17.20 -0.16 9.57
CA ILE A 80 -16.24 0.52 10.46
C ILE A 80 -14.94 0.83 9.70
N TYR A 81 -14.44 -0.12 8.91
CA TYR A 81 -13.24 0.10 8.08
C TYR A 81 -13.39 1.34 7.20
N TYR A 82 -14.46 1.43 6.41
CA TYR A 82 -14.70 2.57 5.54
C TYR A 82 -14.91 3.87 6.32
N TYR A 83 -15.60 3.80 7.45
CA TYR A 83 -15.77 4.97 8.31
C TYR A 83 -14.43 5.47 8.86
N LEU A 84 -13.58 4.59 9.35
CA LEU A 84 -12.25 4.96 9.83
C LEU A 84 -11.39 5.53 8.70
N CYS A 85 -11.42 4.94 7.51
CA CYS A 85 -10.75 5.46 6.32
C CYS A 85 -11.20 6.88 5.98
N SER A 86 -12.49 7.19 6.08
CA SER A 86 -13.01 8.56 5.88
C SER A 86 -12.47 9.55 6.93
N ARG A 87 -12.05 9.06 8.09
CA ARG A 87 -11.47 9.84 9.19
C ARG A 87 -9.93 9.75 9.26
N TYR A 88 -9.30 9.19 8.25
CA TYR A 88 -7.85 8.94 8.23
C TYR A 88 -7.02 10.17 8.59
N LYS A 89 -7.31 11.32 7.98
CA LYS A 89 -6.60 12.58 8.28
C LYS A 89 -6.72 13.00 9.75
N PHE A 90 -7.90 12.85 10.34
CA PHE A 90 -8.13 13.13 11.74
C PHE A 90 -7.33 12.17 12.63
N ILE A 91 -7.38 10.86 12.35
CA ILE A 91 -6.64 9.83 13.10
C ILE A 91 -5.12 10.09 13.02
N LYS A 92 -4.60 10.38 11.83
CA LYS A 92 -3.18 10.70 11.65
C LYS A 92 -2.75 11.96 12.39
N ALA A 93 -3.62 12.95 12.52
CA ALA A 93 -3.34 14.17 13.29
C ALA A 93 -3.22 13.91 14.80
N GLN A 94 -3.83 12.83 15.32
CA GLN A 94 -3.74 12.41 16.72
C GLN A 94 -2.51 11.53 17.03
N VAL A 95 -1.73 11.16 16.02
CA VAL A 95 -0.52 10.37 16.20
C VAL A 95 0.55 11.22 16.88
N ARG A 96 0.99 10.78 18.06
CA ARG A 96 2.09 11.39 18.77
C ARG A 96 3.40 11.10 18.06
N ARG A 97 4.07 12.14 17.60
CA ARG A 97 5.36 12.06 16.91
C ARG A 97 6.48 11.91 17.95
N ALA A 98 7.15 10.77 17.93
CA ALA A 98 8.32 10.44 18.72
C ALA A 98 9.27 9.60 17.84
N SER A 99 10.34 9.05 18.39
CA SER A 99 11.23 8.11 17.69
C SER A 99 10.44 6.94 17.06
N VAL A 100 9.40 6.46 17.76
CA VAL A 100 8.38 5.55 17.22
C VAL A 100 7.03 6.28 17.31
N PRO A 101 6.37 6.61 16.19
CA PRO A 101 5.05 7.21 16.19
C PRO A 101 4.04 6.31 16.89
N ARG A 102 3.14 6.91 17.70
CA ARG A 102 2.13 6.14 18.48
C ARG A 102 0.77 6.80 18.43
N LEU A 103 -0.25 5.97 18.26
CA LEU A 103 -1.66 6.32 18.39
C LEU A 103 -2.20 5.73 19.70
N SER A 104 -2.82 6.56 20.52
CA SER A 104 -3.50 6.06 21.74
C SER A 104 -4.77 5.30 21.36
N ARG A 105 -5.03 4.19 22.02
CA ARG A 105 -6.28 3.44 21.92
C ARG A 105 -7.49 4.33 22.22
N THR A 106 -7.38 5.22 23.19
CA THR A 106 -8.44 6.15 23.61
C THR A 106 -8.87 7.10 22.49
N VAL A 107 -8.01 7.41 21.53
CA VAL A 107 -8.38 8.21 20.35
C VAL A 107 -9.45 7.48 19.54
N ILE A 108 -9.25 6.19 19.29
CA ILE A 108 -10.20 5.38 18.53
C ILE A 108 -11.47 5.11 19.37
N GLU A 109 -11.33 4.82 20.65
CA GLU A 109 -12.46 4.57 21.55
C GLU A 109 -13.41 5.76 21.69
N ASN A 110 -12.87 6.98 21.69
CA ASN A 110 -13.65 8.19 21.83
C ASN A 110 -14.20 8.74 20.50
N MET A 111 -13.91 8.08 19.37
CA MET A 111 -14.49 8.48 18.08
C MET A 111 -15.99 8.14 18.04
N THR A 112 -16.80 9.13 17.71
CA THR A 112 -18.24 8.91 17.46
C THR A 112 -18.42 8.33 16.07
N ILE A 113 -19.24 7.29 15.95
CA ILE A 113 -19.58 6.64 14.69
C ILE A 113 -21.09 6.60 14.52
N PRO A 114 -21.66 6.91 13.34
CA PRO A 114 -23.07 6.68 13.09
C PRO A 114 -23.38 5.17 13.08
N VAL A 115 -24.53 4.79 13.59
CA VAL A 115 -24.98 3.39 13.65
C VAL A 115 -26.31 3.26 12.89
N PRO A 116 -26.29 3.33 11.55
CA PRO A 116 -27.50 3.07 10.77
C PRO A 116 -27.91 1.60 10.85
N PRO A 117 -29.15 1.25 10.52
CA PRO A 117 -29.59 -0.14 10.46
C PRO A 117 -28.68 -0.99 9.57
N LEU A 118 -28.48 -2.27 9.93
CA LEU A 118 -27.58 -3.19 9.19
C LEU A 118 -27.84 -3.28 7.67
N PRO A 119 -29.10 -3.23 7.17
CA PRO A 119 -29.32 -3.18 5.73
C PRO A 119 -28.69 -1.94 5.04
N ILE A 120 -28.77 -0.80 5.69
CA ILE A 120 -28.15 0.44 5.18
C ILE A 120 -26.61 0.34 5.20
N GLN A 121 -26.04 -0.20 6.28
CA GLN A 121 -24.58 -0.44 6.33
C GLN A 121 -24.12 -1.36 5.20
N ARG A 122 -24.86 -2.45 4.94
CA ARG A 122 -24.55 -3.38 3.84
C ARG A 122 -24.59 -2.71 2.49
N GLU A 123 -25.57 -1.86 2.25
CA GLU A 123 -25.68 -1.15 0.98
C GLU A 123 -24.54 -0.12 0.78
N ILE A 124 -24.17 0.61 1.84
CA ILE A 124 -23.01 1.52 1.83
C ILE A 124 -21.74 0.73 1.52
N VAL A 125 -21.53 -0.40 2.19
CA VAL A 125 -20.37 -1.25 1.95
C VAL A 125 -20.33 -1.76 0.51
N ARG A 126 -21.47 -2.24 -0.03
CA ARG A 126 -21.58 -2.73 -1.41
C ARG A 126 -21.18 -1.66 -2.43
N ILE A 127 -21.66 -0.43 -2.23
CA ILE A 127 -21.33 0.69 -3.12
C ILE A 127 -19.83 1.02 -3.05
N LEU A 128 -19.28 1.13 -1.84
CA LEU A 128 -17.85 1.45 -1.67
C LEU A 128 -16.93 0.32 -2.17
N ASP A 129 -17.32 -0.93 -2.00
CA ASP A 129 -16.60 -2.08 -2.56
C ASP A 129 -16.55 -2.03 -4.09
N SER A 130 -17.66 -1.64 -4.74
CA SER A 130 -17.68 -1.51 -6.21
C SER A 130 -16.71 -0.43 -6.70
N PHE A 131 -16.60 0.69 -6.01
CA PHE A 131 -15.62 1.73 -6.36
C PHE A 131 -14.19 1.25 -6.15
N THR A 132 -13.89 0.56 -5.05
CA THR A 132 -12.55 0.01 -4.78
C THR A 132 -12.15 -1.03 -5.84
N SER A 133 -13.10 -1.86 -6.30
CA SER A 133 -12.83 -2.82 -7.38
C SER A 133 -12.52 -2.12 -8.70
N LEU A 134 -13.33 -1.13 -9.07
CA LEU A 134 -13.11 -0.34 -10.29
C LEU A 134 -11.79 0.43 -10.26
N GLU A 135 -11.41 0.98 -9.11
CA GLU A 135 -10.13 1.65 -8.92
C GLU A 135 -8.96 0.69 -9.16
N ALA A 136 -9.01 -0.52 -8.57
CA ALA A 136 -7.98 -1.54 -8.77
C ALA A 136 -7.89 -2.04 -10.22
N GLU A 137 -9.04 -2.21 -10.90
CA GLU A 137 -9.08 -2.57 -12.32
C GLU A 137 -8.43 -1.50 -13.20
N LEU A 138 -8.74 -0.22 -12.95
CA LEU A 138 -8.18 0.91 -13.68
C LEU A 138 -6.67 1.05 -13.44
N GLU A 139 -6.20 0.89 -12.21
CA GLU A 139 -4.77 0.90 -11.90
C GLU A 139 -4.02 -0.19 -12.66
N ALA A 140 -4.55 -1.42 -12.69
CA ALA A 140 -3.94 -2.54 -13.42
C ALA A 140 -3.90 -2.28 -14.93
N GLU A 141 -4.95 -1.70 -15.52
CA GLU A 141 -5.00 -1.34 -16.94
C GLU A 141 -3.97 -0.26 -17.28
N LEU A 142 -3.86 0.79 -16.44
CA LEU A 142 -2.88 1.86 -16.61
C LEU A 142 -1.43 1.35 -16.51
N GLU A 143 -1.14 0.45 -15.58
CA GLU A 143 0.20 -0.16 -15.46
C GLU A 143 0.55 -0.97 -16.71
N ALA A 144 -0.40 -1.76 -17.23
CA ALA A 144 -0.20 -2.56 -18.45
C ALA A 144 0.03 -1.65 -19.67
N GLU A 145 -0.74 -0.57 -19.82
CA GLU A 145 -0.53 0.39 -20.89
C GLU A 145 0.82 1.09 -20.79
N LEU A 146 1.22 1.51 -19.60
CA LEU A 146 2.51 2.16 -19.37
C LEU A 146 3.68 1.24 -19.77
N GLU A 147 3.60 -0.04 -19.42
CA GLU A 147 4.60 -1.03 -19.83
C GLU A 147 4.65 -1.20 -21.34
N ALA A 148 3.50 -1.29 -22.01
CA ALA A 148 3.41 -1.39 -23.45
C ALA A 148 4.02 -0.15 -24.15
N ARG A 149 3.73 1.06 -23.64
CA ARG A 149 4.30 2.31 -24.15
C ARG A 149 5.81 2.39 -23.98
N ARG A 150 6.33 1.92 -22.84
CA ARG A 150 7.80 1.83 -22.63
C ARG A 150 8.47 0.92 -23.65
N LYS A 151 7.91 -0.28 -23.88
CA LYS A 151 8.43 -1.22 -24.89
C LYS A 151 8.38 -0.62 -26.30
N GLN A 152 7.29 0.07 -26.63
CA GLN A 152 7.13 0.77 -27.90
C GLN A 152 8.18 1.88 -28.07
N TYR A 153 8.41 2.70 -27.04
CA TYR A 153 9.43 3.73 -27.04
C TYR A 153 10.84 3.15 -27.24
N GLU A 154 11.19 2.10 -26.49
CA GLU A 154 12.49 1.43 -26.61
C GLU A 154 12.71 0.88 -28.02
N TYR A 155 11.69 0.22 -28.58
CA TYR A 155 11.73 -0.28 -29.93
C TYR A 155 12.01 0.82 -30.95
N TYR A 156 11.22 1.90 -30.94
CA TYR A 156 11.41 3.00 -31.89
C TYR A 156 12.71 3.76 -31.66
N ARG A 157 13.10 3.99 -30.41
CA ARG A 157 14.39 4.59 -30.09
C ARG A 157 15.54 3.79 -30.72
N ASP A 158 15.56 2.49 -30.53
CA ASP A 158 16.63 1.64 -30.99
C ASP A 158 16.62 1.49 -32.54
N GLN A 159 15.42 1.45 -33.13
CA GLN A 159 15.29 1.46 -34.59
C GLN A 159 15.79 2.78 -35.19
N LEU A 160 15.37 3.92 -34.67
CA LEU A 160 15.73 5.24 -35.21
C LEU A 160 17.22 5.51 -35.01
N LEU A 161 17.79 5.16 -33.85
CA LEU A 161 19.20 5.40 -33.53
C LEU A 161 20.15 4.34 -34.15
N SER A 162 19.63 3.22 -34.64
CA SER A 162 20.46 2.22 -35.32
C SER A 162 20.84 2.61 -36.75
N PHE A 163 20.09 3.56 -37.34
CA PHE A 163 20.24 3.98 -38.76
C PHE A 163 20.21 2.82 -39.76
N LYS A 164 19.74 1.62 -39.35
CA LYS A 164 19.75 0.39 -40.22
C LYS A 164 18.70 0.44 -41.31
N HIS A 165 17.64 1.24 -41.14
CA HIS A 165 16.47 1.28 -42.03
C HIS A 165 16.43 2.50 -42.97
N LEU A 166 17.53 3.26 -43.08
CA LEU A 166 17.66 4.27 -44.12
C LEU A 166 17.99 3.57 -45.45
N SER A 167 16.99 2.82 -45.94
CA SER A 167 17.06 2.14 -47.24
C SER A 167 16.82 3.16 -48.32
N GLY A 168 17.88 3.64 -48.96
CA GLY A 168 17.77 4.55 -50.11
C GLY A 168 18.74 5.72 -50.06
N GLY A 169 20.04 5.45 -49.89
CA GLY A 169 21.09 6.48 -50.05
C GLY A 169 21.58 7.14 -48.74
N GLY A 170 20.83 7.05 -47.63
CA GLY A 170 21.21 7.76 -46.42
C GLY A 170 22.22 7.05 -45.49
N ARG A 171 22.62 5.82 -45.76
CA ARG A 171 23.63 5.11 -44.95
C ARG A 171 25.02 5.68 -45.13
N ASP A 172 25.33 6.12 -46.33
CA ASP A 172 26.64 6.67 -46.68
C ASP A 172 26.83 8.11 -46.22
N GLU A 173 25.70 8.74 -45.76
CA GLU A 173 25.70 10.13 -45.22
C GLU A 173 25.87 10.18 -43.69
N VAL A 174 25.74 9.05 -42.98
CA VAL A 174 25.90 9.00 -41.52
C VAL A 174 27.36 8.77 -41.15
N GLU A 175 28.05 9.79 -40.76
CA GLU A 175 29.43 9.72 -40.28
C GLU A 175 29.45 9.28 -38.82
N TRP A 176 30.10 8.17 -38.52
CA TRP A 176 30.27 7.64 -37.17
C TRP A 176 31.54 8.19 -36.53
N LYS A 177 31.40 8.95 -35.43
CA LYS A 177 32.50 9.51 -34.66
C LYS A 177 32.42 9.06 -33.21
N THR A 178 33.57 8.97 -32.56
CA THR A 178 33.58 8.76 -31.10
C THR A 178 33.07 9.99 -30.37
N LEU A 179 32.53 9.82 -29.18
CA LEU A 179 32.07 10.94 -28.38
C LEU A 179 33.20 11.93 -28.05
N GLY A 180 34.44 11.44 -27.94
CA GLY A 180 35.63 12.27 -27.73
C GLY A 180 36.00 13.17 -28.89
N GLU A 181 35.63 12.77 -30.14
CA GLU A 181 35.84 13.57 -31.35
C GLU A 181 34.78 14.66 -31.54
N VAL A 182 33.56 14.42 -31.06
CA VAL A 182 32.45 15.37 -31.22
C VAL A 182 32.22 16.29 -30.01
N GLY A 183 32.88 16.01 -28.89
CA GLY A 183 32.67 16.80 -27.67
C GLY A 183 33.78 16.73 -26.65
N THR A 184 33.84 17.72 -25.79
CA THR A 184 34.79 17.77 -24.67
C THR A 184 34.08 17.42 -23.36
N PHE A 185 34.52 16.36 -22.70
CA PHE A 185 33.95 15.91 -21.44
C PHE A 185 34.71 16.48 -20.27
N LYS A 186 34.01 17.19 -19.36
CA LYS A 186 34.58 17.71 -18.13
C LYS A 186 34.00 16.99 -16.94
N ARG A 187 34.83 16.57 -15.99
CA ARG A 187 34.39 16.01 -14.70
C ARG A 187 33.69 17.10 -13.90
N GLY A 188 32.50 16.77 -13.35
CA GLY A 188 31.78 17.64 -12.43
C GLY A 188 32.64 18.00 -11.21
N LYS A 189 32.48 19.22 -10.68
CA LYS A 189 33.12 19.63 -9.44
C LYS A 189 32.38 19.04 -8.24
N TYR A 190 33.11 18.50 -7.28
CA TYR A 190 32.58 18.02 -6.01
C TYR A 190 32.16 19.24 -5.16
N PHE A 191 30.90 19.25 -4.71
CA PHE A 191 30.48 20.21 -3.68
C PHE A 191 30.80 19.59 -2.32
N GLN A 192 31.78 20.22 -1.63
CA GLN A 192 31.94 19.98 -0.19
C GLN A 192 30.74 20.62 0.53
N LYS A 193 30.07 19.80 1.39
CA LYS A 193 29.07 20.29 2.33
C LYS A 193 29.73 21.02 3.47
#